data_11be95a8ded2456be6530295ba5c218c
#
_entry.id   11be95a8ded2456be6530295ba5c218c
#
_cell.length_a   1.000
_cell.length_b   1.000
_cell.length_c   1.000
_cell.angle_alpha   90.00
_cell.angle_beta   90.00
_cell.angle_gamma   90.00
#
_symmetry.space_group_name_H-M   'P 1'
#
loop_
_entity.id
_entity.type
_entity.pdbx_description
1 polymer ?
#
loop_
_entity_poly.entity_id
_entity_poly.type
_entity_poly.pdbx_seq_one_letter_code
_entity_poly.pdbx_strand_id
1 'polypeptide(L)'
;LNVTPDSFYDGGKYTNTRNTLARVREMLDQGVDIIDIGAESTRPGSLPVSLDEELSRLIPIVSEIRKISKISLSIDTTKADVIQELIQYEIQIINDISAGSDNSMIKLAKDNDLHISLMHMQKKPETMQEEPSYKNVVGEIYSYLAERFQRCIDQGIDKNKIIIDPGFGFGKTVKHNYTILNNLKKFSDLTDN
;
A
#
# COMPACT_ATOMS: atom_id res chain seq x y z
N LEU A 1 9.20 1.79 2.76
CA LEU A 1 9.80 2.77 3.67
C LEU A 1 8.80 3.15 4.75
N ASN A 2 8.90 2.59 5.95
CA ASN A 2 7.99 2.90 7.04
C ASN A 2 8.51 4.12 7.84
N VAL A 3 7.68 5.15 7.94
CA VAL A 3 7.98 6.39 8.68
C VAL A 3 7.21 6.44 10.02
N THR A 4 7.13 5.30 10.72
CA THR A 4 6.52 5.20 12.04
C THR A 4 7.54 5.58 13.14
N PRO A 5 7.09 6.06 14.32
CA PRO A 5 7.99 6.42 15.43
C PRO A 5 8.92 5.29 15.85
N ASP A 6 8.45 4.04 15.80
CA ASP A 6 9.21 2.85 16.20
C ASP A 6 10.25 2.41 15.16
N SER A 7 10.16 2.91 13.92
CA SER A 7 11.07 2.50 12.85
C SER A 7 12.46 3.09 12.99
N PHE A 8 12.62 4.12 13.84
CA PHE A 8 13.89 4.83 14.05
C PHE A 8 14.01 5.27 15.51
N TYR A 9 14.38 4.34 16.38
CA TYR A 9 14.66 4.60 17.79
C TYR A 9 15.94 5.44 17.89
N ASP A 10 15.81 6.78 17.97
CA ASP A 10 16.68 7.75 18.65
C ASP A 10 16.39 9.18 18.21
N GLY A 11 15.82 9.97 19.13
CA GLY A 11 16.02 11.43 19.21
C GLY A 11 15.42 12.35 18.16
N GLY A 12 14.09 12.64 18.22
CA GLY A 12 13.49 13.86 17.67
C GLY A 12 13.13 13.86 16.18
N LYS A 13 12.12 14.66 15.79
CA LYS A 13 11.57 14.77 14.41
C LYS A 13 12.63 14.97 13.31
N TYR A 14 13.66 15.75 13.57
CA TYR A 14 14.72 16.07 12.59
C TYR A 14 15.69 14.91 12.35
N THR A 15 16.00 14.14 13.38
CA THR A 15 16.89 12.98 13.25
C THR A 15 16.20 11.89 12.43
N ASN A 16 14.89 11.75 12.59
CA ASN A 16 14.06 10.81 11.87
C ASN A 16 14.05 11.11 10.35
N THR A 17 13.78 12.36 9.96
CA THR A 17 13.76 12.78 8.56
C THR A 17 15.13 12.57 7.90
N ARG A 18 16.23 12.92 8.58
CA ARG A 18 17.59 12.74 8.06
C ARG A 18 17.92 11.27 7.80
N ASN A 19 17.60 10.38 8.74
CA ASN A 19 17.83 8.93 8.61
C ASN A 19 16.97 8.33 7.50
N THR A 20 15.71 8.75 7.41
CA THR A 20 14.79 8.34 6.35
C THR A 20 15.33 8.74 4.98
N LEU A 21 15.81 9.97 4.81
CA LEU A 21 16.37 10.43 3.55
C LEU A 21 17.72 9.77 3.21
N ALA A 22 18.53 9.42 4.22
CA ALA A 22 19.71 8.60 3.99
C ALA A 22 19.35 7.23 3.41
N ARG A 23 18.32 6.60 3.98
CA ARG A 23 17.79 5.32 3.45
C ARG A 23 17.22 5.45 2.04
N VAL A 24 16.53 6.55 1.75
CA VAL A 24 16.04 6.84 0.38
C VAL A 24 17.20 6.93 -0.60
N ARG A 25 18.29 7.64 -0.26
CA ARG A 25 19.48 7.70 -1.12
C ARG A 25 20.11 6.33 -1.37
N GLU A 26 20.24 5.51 -0.33
CA GLU A 26 20.71 4.13 -0.49
C GLU A 26 19.83 3.34 -1.46
N MET A 27 18.50 3.44 -1.35
CA MET A 27 17.56 2.78 -2.27
C MET A 27 17.76 3.28 -3.70
N LEU A 28 17.88 4.60 -3.91
CA LEU A 28 18.14 5.19 -5.23
C LEU A 28 19.46 4.70 -5.82
N ASP A 29 20.52 4.65 -5.02
CA ASP A 29 21.85 4.16 -5.43
C ASP A 29 21.82 2.66 -5.78
N GLN A 30 20.91 1.88 -5.16
CA GLN A 30 20.66 0.47 -5.47
C GLN A 30 19.78 0.28 -6.71
N GLY A 31 19.25 1.35 -7.30
CA GLY A 31 18.49 1.31 -8.55
C GLY A 31 17.04 0.83 -8.38
N VAL A 32 16.37 1.19 -7.29
CA VAL A 32 14.94 0.88 -7.14
C VAL A 32 14.09 1.65 -8.16
N ASP A 33 13.00 1.05 -8.62
CA ASP A 33 12.07 1.66 -9.56
C ASP A 33 10.95 2.44 -8.85
N ILE A 34 10.56 1.99 -7.66
CA ILE A 34 9.46 2.55 -6.87
C ILE A 34 9.86 2.58 -5.40
N ILE A 35 9.52 3.66 -4.70
CA ILE A 35 9.60 3.73 -3.25
C ILE A 35 8.18 3.77 -2.69
N ASP A 36 7.81 2.72 -1.94
CA ASP A 36 6.55 2.66 -1.21
C ASP A 36 6.73 3.22 0.20
N ILE A 37 5.87 4.19 0.58
CA ILE A 37 5.99 4.94 1.84
C ILE A 37 4.71 4.82 2.64
N GLY A 38 4.82 4.32 3.87
CA GLY A 38 3.73 4.21 4.83
C GLY A 38 4.07 4.85 6.18
N ALA A 39 3.11 5.51 6.80
CA ALA A 39 3.26 6.15 8.11
C ALA A 39 2.40 5.51 9.20
N GLU A 40 1.57 4.54 8.84
CA GLU A 40 0.79 3.71 9.75
C GLU A 40 1.35 2.29 9.75
N SER A 41 1.46 1.67 10.94
CA SER A 41 1.90 0.29 11.04
C SER A 41 0.74 -0.65 10.78
N THR A 42 0.90 -1.58 9.85
CA THR A 42 -0.06 -2.65 9.57
C THR A 42 0.24 -3.94 10.32
N ARG A 43 1.16 -3.90 11.30
CA ARG A 43 1.49 -5.07 12.13
C ARG A 43 0.31 -5.44 13.02
N PRO A 44 0.11 -6.75 13.32
CA PRO A 44 -0.90 -7.16 14.29
C PRO A 44 -0.75 -6.41 15.62
N GLY A 45 -1.86 -5.86 16.14
CA GLY A 45 -1.89 -5.11 17.40
C GLY A 45 -1.45 -3.64 17.31
N SER A 46 -1.10 -3.11 16.12
CA SER A 46 -0.84 -1.68 15.97
C SER A 46 -2.13 -0.88 16.11
N LEU A 47 -2.03 0.31 16.73
CA LEU A 47 -3.16 1.23 16.83
C LEU A 47 -3.28 2.07 15.56
N PRO A 48 -4.52 2.37 15.12
CA PRO A 48 -4.74 3.30 14.02
C PRO A 48 -4.16 4.68 14.30
N VAL A 49 -3.63 5.30 13.26
CA VAL A 49 -3.05 6.66 13.32
C VAL A 49 -4.09 7.65 12.80
N SER A 50 -4.19 8.83 13.45
CA SER A 50 -5.07 9.89 12.97
C SER A 50 -4.60 10.46 11.63
N LEU A 51 -5.51 11.08 10.87
CA LEU A 51 -5.18 11.75 9.61
C LEU A 51 -4.03 12.77 9.78
N ASP A 52 -4.17 13.66 10.76
CA ASP A 52 -3.19 14.73 11.03
C ASP A 52 -1.81 14.15 11.37
N GLU A 53 -1.78 13.06 12.14
CA GLU A 53 -0.54 12.41 12.50
C GLU A 53 0.11 11.72 11.30
N GLU A 54 -0.66 11.02 10.47
CA GLU A 54 -0.18 10.39 9.24
C GLU A 54 0.40 11.42 8.27
N LEU A 55 -0.33 12.51 8.02
CA LEU A 55 0.14 13.62 7.18
C LEU A 55 1.39 14.29 7.74
N SER A 56 1.45 14.50 9.08
CA SER A 56 2.63 15.10 9.72
C SER A 56 3.91 14.28 9.54
N ARG A 57 3.78 12.96 9.33
CA ARG A 57 4.88 12.04 9.05
C ARG A 57 5.22 11.97 7.56
N LEU A 58 4.21 11.90 6.68
CA LEU A 58 4.39 11.70 5.24
C LEU A 58 4.84 12.95 4.50
N ILE A 59 4.19 14.10 4.72
CA ILE A 59 4.43 15.33 3.97
C ILE A 59 5.91 15.75 3.98
N PRO A 60 6.60 15.82 5.13
CA PRO A 60 7.99 16.22 5.15
C PRO A 60 8.89 15.28 4.34
N ILE A 61 8.65 13.97 4.42
CA ILE A 61 9.47 12.97 3.72
C ILE A 61 9.22 13.01 2.22
N VAL A 62 7.96 13.00 1.80
CA VAL A 62 7.58 13.04 0.38
C VAL A 62 8.08 14.31 -0.29
N SER A 63 7.93 15.46 0.37
CA SER A 63 8.45 16.76 -0.09
C SER A 63 9.96 16.74 -0.29
N GLU A 64 10.72 16.22 0.67
CA GLU A 64 12.19 16.15 0.57
C GLU A 64 12.64 15.14 -0.51
N ILE A 65 11.94 14.00 -0.67
CA ILE A 65 12.24 13.05 -1.74
C ILE A 65 12.07 13.72 -3.12
N ARG A 66 11.01 14.50 -3.30
CA ARG A 66 10.75 15.20 -4.58
C ARG A 66 11.81 16.24 -4.93
N LYS A 67 12.51 16.81 -3.94
CA LYS A 67 13.64 17.73 -4.20
C LYS A 67 14.87 17.02 -4.76
N ILE A 68 15.03 15.73 -4.47
CA ILE A 68 16.25 14.98 -4.83
C ILE A 68 16.02 13.94 -5.94
N SER A 69 14.78 13.54 -6.21
CA SER A 69 14.48 12.48 -7.18
C SER A 69 13.09 12.59 -7.78
N LYS A 70 12.96 12.13 -9.02
CA LYS A 70 11.71 11.90 -9.74
C LYS A 70 11.24 10.44 -9.66
N ILE A 71 11.80 9.65 -8.75
CA ILE A 71 11.42 8.24 -8.54
C ILE A 71 9.91 8.09 -8.38
N SER A 72 9.33 6.99 -8.87
CA SER A 72 7.92 6.68 -8.64
C SER A 72 7.67 6.49 -7.15
N LEU A 73 6.66 7.19 -6.63
CA LEU A 73 6.22 7.05 -5.24
C LEU A 73 4.90 6.32 -5.14
N SER A 74 4.87 5.33 -4.29
CA SER A 74 3.70 4.62 -3.80
C SER A 74 3.40 5.08 -2.37
N ILE A 75 2.14 5.30 -2.04
CA ILE A 75 1.71 5.70 -0.71
C ILE A 75 0.85 4.59 -0.11
N ASP A 76 1.37 3.98 0.96
CA ASP A 76 0.67 2.94 1.75
C ASP A 76 -0.26 3.62 2.76
N THR A 77 -1.54 3.71 2.39
CA THR A 77 -2.60 4.29 3.23
C THR A 77 -3.98 3.78 2.82
N THR A 78 -4.88 3.72 3.78
CA THR A 78 -6.32 3.46 3.55
C THR A 78 -7.17 4.73 3.57
N LYS A 79 -6.55 5.90 3.78
CA LYS A 79 -7.23 7.18 3.94
C LYS A 79 -7.16 8.01 2.65
N ALA A 80 -8.31 8.23 2.01
CA ALA A 80 -8.41 9.04 0.80
C ALA A 80 -7.90 10.49 1.02
N ASP A 81 -8.15 11.06 2.20
CA ASP A 81 -7.70 12.41 2.54
C ASP A 81 -6.16 12.53 2.57
N VAL A 82 -5.43 11.46 2.93
CA VAL A 82 -3.97 11.41 2.83
C VAL A 82 -3.52 11.53 1.38
N ILE A 83 -4.14 10.76 0.49
CA ILE A 83 -3.85 10.82 -0.95
C ILE A 83 -4.15 12.20 -1.52
N GLN A 84 -5.32 12.79 -1.15
CA GLN A 84 -5.72 14.12 -1.60
C GLN A 84 -4.64 15.18 -1.29
N GLU A 85 -4.04 15.13 -0.10
CA GLU A 85 -2.98 16.06 0.29
C GLU A 85 -1.64 15.77 -0.39
N LEU A 86 -1.37 14.50 -0.77
CA LEU A 86 -0.10 14.10 -1.34
C LEU A 86 -0.05 14.17 -2.88
N ILE A 87 -1.17 14.32 -3.56
CA ILE A 87 -1.23 14.46 -5.03
C ILE A 87 -0.34 15.59 -5.54
N GLN A 88 -0.27 16.71 -4.83
CA GLN A 88 0.57 17.87 -5.20
C GLN A 88 2.07 17.53 -5.29
N TYR A 89 2.50 16.41 -4.70
CA TYR A 89 3.89 15.93 -4.75
C TYR A 89 4.13 14.91 -5.87
N GLU A 90 3.24 14.84 -6.85
CA GLU A 90 3.38 13.96 -8.03
C GLU A 90 3.59 12.48 -7.62
N ILE A 91 2.75 11.94 -6.74
CA ILE A 91 2.71 10.51 -6.43
C ILE A 91 2.15 9.74 -7.62
N GLN A 92 2.52 8.45 -7.79
CA GLN A 92 2.10 7.64 -8.93
C GLN A 92 1.20 6.47 -8.54
N ILE A 93 1.31 5.97 -7.30
CA ILE A 93 0.65 4.73 -6.89
C ILE A 93 -0.02 4.95 -5.54
N ILE A 94 -1.24 4.47 -5.41
CA ILE A 94 -1.93 4.28 -4.15
C ILE A 94 -1.80 2.80 -3.78
N ASN A 95 -1.16 2.50 -2.63
CA ASN A 95 -1.09 1.16 -2.08
C ASN A 95 -2.15 1.03 -0.98
N ASP A 96 -3.33 0.52 -1.35
CA ASP A 96 -4.48 0.44 -0.45
C ASP A 96 -4.74 -0.99 0.01
N ILE A 97 -4.35 -1.27 1.25
CA ILE A 97 -4.58 -2.59 1.89
C ILE A 97 -6.07 -2.89 2.12
N SER A 98 -6.95 -1.91 1.96
CA SER A 98 -8.41 -2.08 2.03
C SER A 98 -9.05 -2.43 0.69
N ALA A 99 -8.25 -2.54 -0.37
CA ALA A 99 -8.67 -2.87 -1.74
C ALA A 99 -9.79 -1.97 -2.28
N GLY A 100 -9.63 -0.66 -2.18
CA GLY A 100 -10.62 0.29 -2.69
C GLY A 100 -11.95 0.22 -1.94
N SER A 101 -11.93 -0.08 -0.64
CA SER A 101 -13.18 -0.13 0.15
C SER A 101 -13.87 1.23 0.20
N ASP A 102 -13.12 2.32 0.18
CA ASP A 102 -13.60 3.68 0.07
C ASP A 102 -13.70 4.12 -1.41
N ASN A 103 -14.90 4.51 -1.85
CA ASN A 103 -15.11 5.05 -3.19
C ASN A 103 -14.32 6.34 -3.47
N SER A 104 -14.02 7.13 -2.44
CA SER A 104 -13.22 8.34 -2.57
C SER A 104 -11.80 8.01 -3.02
N MET A 105 -11.22 6.91 -2.53
CA MET A 105 -9.90 6.42 -2.95
C MET A 105 -9.89 6.07 -4.44
N ILE A 106 -10.89 5.31 -4.91
CA ILE A 106 -11.00 4.92 -6.32
C ILE A 106 -11.20 6.17 -7.20
N LYS A 107 -12.03 7.13 -6.74
CA LYS A 107 -12.25 8.39 -7.44
C LYS A 107 -10.96 9.20 -7.57
N LEU A 108 -10.18 9.32 -6.51
CA LEU A 108 -8.89 10.02 -6.53
C LEU A 108 -7.89 9.35 -7.48
N ALA A 109 -7.81 8.02 -7.49
CA ALA A 109 -6.97 7.27 -8.42
C ALA A 109 -7.33 7.59 -9.86
N LYS A 110 -8.63 7.56 -10.20
CA LYS A 110 -9.14 7.88 -11.54
C LYS A 110 -8.87 9.32 -11.94
N ASP A 111 -9.28 10.29 -11.10
CA ASP A 111 -9.26 11.72 -11.43
C ASP A 111 -7.83 12.25 -11.60
N ASN A 112 -6.83 11.60 -10.98
CA ASN A 112 -5.42 11.98 -11.01
C ASN A 112 -4.53 11.00 -11.80
N ASP A 113 -5.15 10.07 -12.54
CA ASP A 113 -4.44 9.09 -13.38
C ASP A 113 -3.41 8.23 -12.62
N LEU A 114 -3.70 7.92 -11.33
CA LEU A 114 -2.83 7.12 -10.47
C LEU A 114 -3.07 5.63 -10.65
N HIS A 115 -2.04 4.83 -10.37
CA HIS A 115 -2.21 3.40 -10.17
C HIS A 115 -2.81 3.14 -8.78
N ILE A 116 -3.58 2.05 -8.66
CA ILE A 116 -4.10 1.59 -7.38
C ILE A 116 -3.77 0.11 -7.16
N SER A 117 -3.15 -0.20 -6.03
CA SER A 117 -2.89 -1.57 -5.59
C SER A 117 -4.04 -2.05 -4.71
N LEU A 118 -4.63 -3.16 -5.10
CA LEU A 118 -5.75 -3.80 -4.40
C LEU A 118 -5.24 -5.03 -3.68
N MET A 119 -5.15 -4.98 -2.35
CA MET A 119 -4.62 -6.08 -1.55
C MET A 119 -5.74 -6.87 -0.86
N HIS A 120 -5.59 -8.20 -0.82
CA HIS A 120 -6.47 -9.05 -0.02
C HIS A 120 -5.95 -9.21 1.40
N MET A 121 -6.82 -8.93 2.37
CA MET A 121 -6.62 -9.23 3.78
C MET A 121 -7.87 -9.90 4.37
N GLN A 122 -7.69 -10.94 5.19
CA GLN A 122 -8.79 -11.51 5.96
C GLN A 122 -8.90 -10.77 7.30
N LYS A 123 -10.11 -10.34 7.67
CA LYS A 123 -10.38 -9.51 8.86
C LYS A 123 -9.72 -8.12 8.77
N LYS A 124 -9.33 -7.54 9.92
CA LYS A 124 -8.65 -6.25 10.05
C LYS A 124 -7.20 -6.46 10.51
N PRO A 125 -6.29 -5.49 10.30
CA PRO A 125 -4.88 -5.63 10.70
C PRO A 125 -4.70 -6.11 12.14
N GLU A 126 -5.51 -5.60 13.08
CA GLU A 126 -5.39 -5.93 14.51
C GLU A 126 -5.68 -7.41 14.81
N THR A 127 -6.59 -8.04 14.05
CA THR A 127 -7.10 -9.40 14.30
C THR A 127 -6.83 -10.37 13.17
N MET A 128 -6.18 -9.95 12.09
CA MET A 128 -6.00 -10.77 10.88
C MET A 128 -5.26 -12.10 11.13
N GLN A 129 -4.40 -12.16 12.13
CA GLN A 129 -3.63 -13.37 12.46
C GLN A 129 -4.32 -14.27 13.49
N GLU A 130 -5.50 -13.89 13.98
CA GLU A 130 -6.30 -14.72 14.83
C GLU A 130 -6.99 -15.81 14.01
N GLU A 131 -6.43 -17.03 14.01
CA GLU A 131 -6.96 -18.23 13.34
C GLU A 131 -7.38 -18.02 11.89
N PRO A 132 -6.46 -17.57 10.99
CA PRO A 132 -6.82 -17.36 9.59
C PRO A 132 -7.23 -18.71 8.93
N SER A 133 -8.41 -18.76 8.36
CA SER A 133 -9.01 -19.98 7.83
C SER A 133 -9.62 -19.76 6.45
N TYR A 134 -9.34 -20.67 5.53
CA TYR A 134 -9.87 -20.70 4.16
C TYR A 134 -10.27 -22.13 3.80
N LYS A 135 -11.38 -22.30 3.10
CA LYS A 135 -11.73 -23.57 2.45
C LYS A 135 -10.88 -23.79 1.19
N ASN A 136 -10.68 -22.72 0.43
CA ASN A 136 -9.84 -22.67 -0.77
C ASN A 136 -9.17 -21.30 -0.83
N VAL A 137 -7.97 -21.16 -0.25
CA VAL A 137 -7.27 -19.89 -0.12
C VAL A 137 -7.07 -19.18 -1.46
N VAL A 138 -6.68 -19.89 -2.53
CA VAL A 138 -6.46 -19.29 -3.85
C VAL A 138 -7.77 -18.83 -4.48
N GLY A 139 -8.80 -19.67 -4.43
CA GLY A 139 -10.10 -19.35 -5.01
C GLY A 139 -10.81 -18.20 -4.30
N GLU A 140 -10.75 -18.17 -2.96
CA GLU A 140 -11.40 -17.11 -2.17
C GLU A 140 -10.72 -15.76 -2.39
N ILE A 141 -9.37 -15.72 -2.38
CA ILE A 141 -8.62 -14.51 -2.64
C ILE A 141 -8.84 -14.01 -4.08
N TYR A 142 -8.81 -14.93 -5.05
CA TYR A 142 -9.09 -14.59 -6.45
C TYR A 142 -10.47 -13.96 -6.61
N SER A 143 -11.51 -14.57 -6.05
CA SER A 143 -12.88 -14.05 -6.15
C SER A 143 -13.02 -12.68 -5.51
N TYR A 144 -12.39 -12.45 -4.35
CA TYR A 144 -12.38 -11.15 -3.70
C TYR A 144 -11.69 -10.09 -4.57
N LEU A 145 -10.48 -10.38 -5.07
CA LEU A 145 -9.73 -9.43 -5.89
C LEU A 145 -10.42 -9.17 -7.23
N ALA A 146 -11.06 -10.19 -7.83
CA ALA A 146 -11.85 -10.02 -9.05
C ALA A 146 -13.04 -9.07 -8.85
N GLU A 147 -13.75 -9.16 -7.73
CA GLU A 147 -14.82 -8.23 -7.37
C GLU A 147 -14.28 -6.80 -7.21
N ARG A 148 -13.16 -6.64 -6.49
CA ARG A 148 -12.53 -5.33 -6.28
C ARG A 148 -11.99 -4.72 -7.58
N PHE A 149 -11.38 -5.53 -8.42
CA PHE A 149 -10.93 -5.15 -9.75
C PHE A 149 -12.11 -4.64 -10.60
N GLN A 150 -13.18 -5.42 -10.68
CA GLN A 150 -14.36 -5.04 -11.46
C GLN A 150 -14.98 -3.73 -10.96
N ARG A 151 -15.04 -3.53 -9.63
CA ARG A 151 -15.52 -2.26 -9.04
C ARG A 151 -14.68 -1.07 -9.48
N CYS A 152 -13.36 -1.19 -9.58
CA CYS A 152 -12.48 -0.13 -10.09
C CYS A 152 -12.74 0.16 -11.57
N ILE A 153 -12.92 -0.90 -12.39
CA ILE A 153 -13.29 -0.78 -13.81
C ILE A 153 -14.63 -0.07 -13.98
N ASP A 154 -15.65 -0.46 -13.22
CA ASP A 154 -17.00 0.14 -13.28
C ASP A 154 -16.99 1.63 -12.89
N GLN A 155 -16.04 2.05 -12.06
CA GLN A 155 -15.82 3.46 -11.72
C GLN A 155 -14.92 4.19 -12.73
N GLY A 156 -14.41 3.48 -13.75
CA GLY A 156 -13.68 4.05 -14.90
C GLY A 156 -12.17 4.18 -14.70
N ILE A 157 -11.56 3.37 -13.82
CA ILE A 157 -10.09 3.21 -13.80
C ILE A 157 -9.66 2.34 -14.99
N ASP A 158 -8.59 2.73 -15.67
CA ASP A 158 -7.95 1.89 -16.69
C ASP A 158 -7.41 0.61 -16.04
N LYS A 159 -7.71 -0.55 -16.65
CA LYS A 159 -7.24 -1.84 -16.15
C LYS A 159 -5.71 -1.91 -15.94
N ASN A 160 -4.96 -1.22 -16.80
CA ASN A 160 -3.50 -1.16 -16.72
C ASN A 160 -2.99 -0.34 -15.52
N LYS A 161 -3.87 0.37 -14.83
CA LYS A 161 -3.58 1.13 -13.62
C LYS A 161 -3.91 0.37 -12.33
N ILE A 162 -4.43 -0.86 -12.44
CA ILE A 162 -4.80 -1.67 -11.29
C ILE A 162 -3.74 -2.73 -11.03
N ILE A 163 -3.19 -2.74 -9.82
CA ILE A 163 -2.23 -3.71 -9.35
C ILE A 163 -2.95 -4.69 -8.42
N ILE A 164 -2.73 -5.98 -8.60
CA ILE A 164 -3.34 -7.05 -7.79
C ILE A 164 -2.31 -7.59 -6.81
N ASP A 165 -2.62 -7.50 -5.52
CA ASP A 165 -1.81 -8.05 -4.44
C ASP A 165 -2.58 -9.12 -3.65
N PRO A 166 -2.20 -10.39 -3.68
CA PRO A 166 -2.84 -11.43 -2.88
C PRO A 166 -2.59 -11.28 -1.36
N GLY A 167 -1.77 -10.34 -0.93
CA GLY A 167 -1.55 -9.96 0.47
C GLY A 167 -0.85 -11.03 1.29
N PHE A 168 0.40 -11.35 0.94
CA PHE A 168 1.21 -12.29 1.72
C PHE A 168 1.36 -11.83 3.17
N GLY A 169 1.12 -12.74 4.13
CA GLY A 169 1.22 -12.43 5.57
C GLY A 169 -0.03 -11.77 6.18
N PHE A 170 -0.96 -11.28 5.38
CA PHE A 170 -2.18 -10.60 5.85
C PHE A 170 -3.34 -11.60 6.02
N GLY A 171 -3.58 -12.03 7.27
CA GLY A 171 -4.62 -13.02 7.58
C GLY A 171 -4.37 -14.38 6.92
N LYS A 172 -3.13 -14.86 6.93
CA LYS A 172 -2.71 -16.09 6.26
C LYS A 172 -1.69 -16.87 7.08
N THR A 173 -1.83 -18.20 7.12
CA THR A 173 -0.81 -19.09 7.68
C THR A 173 0.37 -19.22 6.72
N VAL A 174 1.49 -19.76 7.20
CA VAL A 174 2.65 -20.10 6.36
C VAL A 174 2.24 -20.98 5.18
N LYS A 175 1.41 -22.01 5.43
CA LYS A 175 0.89 -22.92 4.39
C LYS A 175 0.06 -22.16 3.35
N HIS A 176 -0.80 -21.22 3.78
CA HIS A 176 -1.58 -20.39 2.86
C HIS A 176 -0.67 -19.57 1.96
N ASN A 177 0.36 -18.93 2.52
CA ASN A 177 1.31 -18.11 1.75
C ASN A 177 2.05 -18.94 0.69
N TYR A 178 2.56 -20.12 1.03
CA TYR A 178 3.19 -21.02 0.04
C TYR A 178 2.20 -21.51 -1.04
N THR A 179 0.94 -21.77 -0.65
CA THR A 179 -0.08 -22.16 -1.61
C THR A 179 -0.37 -21.03 -2.60
N ILE A 180 -0.47 -19.79 -2.13
CA ILE A 180 -0.64 -18.61 -2.99
C ILE A 180 0.56 -18.43 -3.93
N LEU A 181 1.79 -18.51 -3.40
CA LEU A 181 3.01 -18.37 -4.18
C LEU A 181 3.08 -19.38 -5.33
N ASN A 182 2.76 -20.65 -5.06
CA ASN A 182 2.72 -21.71 -6.07
C ASN A 182 1.62 -21.51 -7.14
N ASN A 183 0.64 -20.64 -6.88
CA ASN A 183 -0.45 -20.33 -7.78
C ASN A 183 -0.49 -18.85 -8.19
N LEU A 184 0.63 -18.13 -8.05
CA LEU A 184 0.67 -16.68 -8.27
C LEU A 184 0.23 -16.29 -9.69
N LYS A 185 0.58 -17.09 -10.69
CA LYS A 185 0.17 -16.88 -12.08
C LYS A 185 -1.34 -16.75 -12.25
N LYS A 186 -2.15 -17.44 -11.40
CA LYS A 186 -3.60 -17.34 -11.46
C LYS A 186 -4.12 -15.92 -11.21
N PHE A 187 -3.42 -15.13 -10.40
CA PHE A 187 -3.82 -13.76 -10.09
C PHE A 187 -3.48 -12.79 -11.22
N SER A 188 -2.47 -13.09 -12.05
CA SER A 188 -2.17 -12.28 -13.24
C SER A 188 -3.26 -12.34 -14.30
N ASP A 189 -4.07 -13.43 -14.31
CA ASP A 189 -5.20 -13.56 -15.23
C ASP A 189 -6.29 -12.47 -15.00
N LEU A 190 -6.29 -11.78 -13.83
CA LEU A 190 -7.23 -10.69 -13.55
C LEU A 190 -6.90 -9.42 -14.32
N THR A 191 -5.63 -9.18 -14.63
CA THR A 191 -5.15 -7.97 -15.30
C THR A 191 -4.79 -8.19 -16.77
N ASP A 192 -4.88 -9.42 -17.27
CA ASP A 192 -4.44 -9.82 -18.63
C ASP A 192 -2.94 -9.51 -18.91
N ASN A 193 -2.09 -9.52 -17.86
CA ASN A 193 -0.65 -9.28 -17.93
C ASN A 193 0.17 -10.52 -17.53
#